data_14ed7bccfbc68958dfed85ab4ae1b6f6
#
_entry.id   14ed7bccfbc68958dfed85ab4ae1b6f6
#
_cell.length_a   1.000
_cell.length_b   1.000
_cell.length_c   1.000
_cell.angle_alpha   90.00
_cell.angle_beta   90.00
_cell.angle_gamma   90.00
#
_symmetry.space_group_name_H-M   'P 1'
#
loop_
_entity.id
_entity.type
_entity.pdbx_description
1 polymer ?
#
loop_
_entity_poly.entity_id
_entity_poly.type
_entity_poly.pdbx_seq_one_letter_code
_entity_poly.pdbx_strand_id
1 'polypeptide(L)' 'MKKRVECECGWVLETDDEDKLVAGVKQHASEVHHMEGVTKEQVLAQEKPV' A
#
# COMPACT_ATOMS: atom_id res chain seq x y z
N MET A 1 10.74 -3.51 11.53
CA MET A 1 10.48 -2.07 11.42
C MET A 1 9.16 -1.86 10.72
N LYS A 2 8.35 -0.96 11.24
CA LYS A 2 7.04 -0.68 10.63
C LYS A 2 7.19 0.20 9.40
N LYS A 3 6.33 -0.03 8.45
CA LYS A 3 6.22 0.78 7.25
C LYS A 3 4.78 1.26 7.10
N ARG A 4 4.64 2.39 6.45
CA ARG A 4 3.35 3.05 6.29
C ARG A 4 3.15 3.49 4.87
N VAL A 5 1.94 3.26 4.36
CA VAL A 5 1.51 3.76 3.06
C VAL A 5 0.30 4.65 3.25
N GLU A 6 0.33 5.83 2.68
CA GLU A 6 -0.78 6.77 2.68
C GLU A 6 -1.33 6.91 1.27
N CYS A 7 -2.64 6.83 1.15
CA CYS A 7 -3.34 7.03 -0.11
C CYS A 7 -3.92 8.45 -0.17
N GLU A 8 -4.04 8.98 -1.38
CA GLU A 8 -4.61 10.32 -1.60
C GLU A 8 -6.04 10.46 -1.07
N CYS A 9 -6.77 9.36 -1.00
CA CYS A 9 -8.13 9.37 -0.48
C CYS A 9 -8.21 9.40 1.04
N GLY A 10 -7.07 9.44 1.74
CA GLY A 10 -7.02 9.45 3.19
C GLY A 10 -6.86 8.08 3.83
N TRP A 11 -6.80 7.01 3.02
CA TRP A 11 -6.57 5.68 3.54
C TRP A 11 -5.12 5.50 3.95
N VAL A 12 -4.90 4.86 5.10
CA VAL A 12 -3.56 4.62 5.64
C VAL A 12 -3.45 3.17 6.06
N LEU A 13 -2.33 2.55 5.74
CA LEU A 13 -1.99 1.21 6.22
C LEU A 13 -0.60 1.24 6.82
N GLU A 14 -0.48 0.73 8.03
CA GLU A 14 0.79 0.62 8.74
C GLU A 14 0.97 -0.81 9.22
N THR A 15 2.09 -1.40 8.86
CA THR A 15 2.42 -2.78 9.25
C THR A 15 3.92 -3.00 9.19
N ASP A 16 4.41 -3.96 9.97
CA ASP A 16 5.80 -4.39 9.92
C ASP A 16 6.03 -5.53 8.91
N ASP A 17 4.96 -6.03 8.29
CA ASP A 17 5.03 -7.10 7.31
C ASP A 17 4.86 -6.53 5.90
N GLU A 18 5.95 -6.57 5.12
CA GLU A 18 5.95 -6.02 3.77
C GLU A 18 4.96 -6.72 2.84
N ASP A 19 4.81 -8.04 2.97
CA ASP A 19 3.87 -8.79 2.14
C ASP A 19 2.43 -8.37 2.42
N LYS A 20 2.10 -8.17 3.68
CA LYS A 20 0.77 -7.67 4.07
C LYS A 20 0.56 -6.24 3.60
N LEU A 21 1.59 -5.42 3.67
CA LEU A 21 1.52 -4.06 3.18
C LEU A 21 1.20 -4.03 1.68
N VAL A 22 1.94 -4.81 0.90
CA VAL A 22 1.73 -4.90 -0.54
C VAL A 22 0.32 -5.42 -0.86
N ALA A 23 -0.09 -6.49 -0.18
CA ALA A 23 -1.42 -7.07 -0.39
C ALA A 23 -2.53 -6.06 -0.06
N GLY A 24 -2.40 -5.35 1.05
CA GLY A 24 -3.38 -4.35 1.46
C GLY A 24 -3.48 -3.20 0.48
N VAL A 25 -2.36 -2.71 -0.01
CA VAL A 25 -2.35 -1.62 -1.00
C VAL A 25 -2.96 -2.07 -2.32
N LYS A 26 -2.61 -3.27 -2.78
CA LYS A 26 -3.19 -3.82 -4.01
C LYS A 26 -4.70 -3.96 -3.91
N GLN A 27 -5.18 -4.49 -2.80
CA GLN A 27 -6.60 -4.66 -2.56
C GLN A 27 -7.31 -3.31 -2.53
N HIS A 28 -6.75 -2.34 -1.81
CA HIS A 28 -7.32 -1.00 -1.74
C HIS A 28 -7.39 -0.35 -3.12
N ALA A 29 -6.31 -0.40 -3.89
CA ALA A 29 -6.29 0.18 -5.22
C ALA A 29 -7.33 -0.46 -6.13
N SER A 30 -7.48 -1.79 -6.07
CA SER A 30 -8.45 -2.50 -6.88
C SER A 30 -9.89 -2.14 -6.49
N GLU A 31 -10.21 -2.08 -5.21
CA GLU A 31 -11.58 -1.88 -4.72
C GLU A 31 -12.02 -0.42 -4.76
N VAL A 32 -11.13 0.50 -4.42
CA VAL A 32 -11.46 1.92 -4.27
C VAL A 32 -11.17 2.70 -5.54
N HIS A 33 -10.03 2.45 -6.15
CA HIS A 33 -9.58 3.21 -7.31
C HIS A 33 -9.72 2.45 -8.63
N HIS A 34 -10.21 1.21 -8.58
CA HIS A 34 -10.34 0.34 -9.76
C HIS A 34 -9.04 0.21 -10.54
N MET A 35 -7.92 0.27 -9.85
CA MET A 35 -6.60 0.12 -10.46
C MET A 35 -6.17 -1.32 -10.43
N GLU A 36 -5.94 -1.89 -11.60
CA GLU A 36 -5.37 -3.23 -11.73
C GLU A 36 -3.92 -3.11 -12.17
N GLY A 37 -3.13 -4.13 -11.89
CA GLY A 37 -1.74 -4.16 -12.29
C GLY A 37 -0.80 -3.38 -11.38
N VAL A 38 -1.24 -3.02 -10.19
CA VAL A 38 -0.37 -2.42 -9.18
C VAL A 38 0.70 -3.45 -8.80
N THR A 39 1.96 -3.06 -8.91
CA THR A 39 3.09 -3.94 -8.64
C THR A 39 3.68 -3.67 -7.26
N LYS A 40 4.45 -4.64 -6.77
CA LYS A 40 5.19 -4.48 -5.53
C LYS A 40 6.10 -3.24 -5.59
N GLU A 41 6.72 -2.99 -6.73
CA GLU A 41 7.59 -1.83 -6.90
C GLU A 41 6.84 -0.52 -6.70
N GLN A 42 5.62 -0.43 -7.21
CA GLN A 42 4.79 0.76 -7.02
C GLN A 42 4.45 0.97 -5.55
N VAL A 43 4.15 -0.10 -4.84
CA VAL A 43 3.86 -0.04 -3.41
C VAL A 43 5.09 0.41 -2.63
N LEU A 44 6.26 -0.17 -2.94
CA LEU A 44 7.50 0.18 -2.26
C LEU A 44 7.89 1.63 -2.48
N ALA A 45 7.58 2.18 -3.65
CA ALA A 45 7.86 3.59 -3.93
C ALA A 45 7.01 4.53 -3.06
N GLN A 46 5.88 4.07 -2.56
CA GLN A 46 4.97 4.87 -1.74
C GLN A 46 5.12 4.64 -0.25
N GLU A 47 5.78 3.56 0.16
CA GLU A 47 5.93 3.27 1.57
C GLU A 47 6.93 4.22 2.23
N LYS A 48 6.67 4.50 3.50
CA LYS A 48 7.53 5.35 4.32
C LYS A 48 7.90 4.61 5.61
N PRO A 49 9.15 4.72 6.07
CA PRO A 49 9.50 4.18 7.38
C PRO A 49 8.79 4.96 8.48
N VAL A 50 8.40 4.23 9.49
CA VAL A 50 7.74 4.83 10.65
C VAL A 50 8.63 4.76 11.86
#